data_d57fc80397ca83ce464c69677c43fde3
#
_entry.id   d57fc80397ca83ce464c69677c43fde3
#
_cell.length_a   1.000
_cell.length_b   1.000
_cell.length_c   1.000
_cell.angle_alpha   90.00
_cell.angle_beta   90.00
_cell.angle_gamma   90.00
#
_symmetry.space_group_name_H-M   'P 1'
#
loop_
_entity.id
_entity.type
_entity.pdbx_description
1 polymer ?
#
loop_
_entity_poly.entity_id
_entity_poly.type
_entity_poly.pdbx_seq_one_letter_code
_entity_poly.pdbx_strand_id
1 'polypeptide(L)'
;MITLYTIKTNRVTNWKDGSQVRKTEYLKEVRGDKAYTFVHPNVFFDTEKEATDFIETLTIREDRDNYHIIYDWFVEPITYTHANNYGYSDIHPYEIVKVVSQKTIEVRAMDAQLDPSWKPEFVSGGFAGHCVNNSEQRWIFKSNPEGQVVRVRKGKNGWKSSCGRHHLDQEPNRKYDYNF
;
A
#
# COMPACT_ATOMS: atom_id res chain seq x y z
N MET A 1 3.69 -6.39 14.03
CA MET A 1 3.70 -5.13 13.22
C MET A 1 5.11 -4.83 12.74
N ILE A 2 5.24 -4.20 11.58
CA ILE A 2 6.50 -3.71 11.03
C ILE A 2 6.35 -2.23 10.64
N THR A 3 7.35 -1.41 10.98
CA THR A 3 7.38 0.00 10.57
C THR A 3 8.35 0.16 9.41
N LEU A 4 7.89 0.81 8.34
CA LEU A 4 8.70 1.27 7.22
C LEU A 4 8.60 2.79 7.14
N TYR A 5 9.60 3.40 6.54
CA TYR A 5 9.67 4.86 6.40
C TYR A 5 9.45 5.23 4.93
N THR A 6 8.66 6.23 4.70
CA THR A 6 8.42 6.79 3.36
C THR A 6 8.73 8.27 3.35
N ILE A 7 8.90 8.83 2.16
CA ILE A 7 9.15 10.25 1.98
C ILE A 7 7.89 10.91 1.47
N LYS A 8 7.50 11.99 2.12
CA LYS A 8 6.34 12.81 1.84
C LYS A 8 6.76 14.26 1.59
N THR A 9 5.98 15.00 0.89
CA THR A 9 6.25 16.42 0.66
C THR A 9 4.99 17.25 0.75
N ASN A 10 5.13 18.45 1.28
CA ASN A 10 4.19 19.55 1.05
C ASN A 10 4.64 20.29 -0.21
N ARG A 11 4.07 19.92 -1.34
CA ARG A 11 4.38 20.53 -2.62
C ARG A 11 3.56 21.80 -2.83
N VAL A 12 4.23 22.90 -3.11
CA VAL A 12 3.62 24.19 -3.43
C VAL A 12 3.97 24.58 -4.86
N THR A 13 2.95 24.71 -5.70
CA THR A 13 3.11 25.24 -7.07
C THR A 13 2.68 26.70 -7.09
N ASN A 14 3.60 27.59 -7.45
CA ASN A 14 3.39 29.03 -7.55
C ASN A 14 3.41 29.43 -9.02
N TRP A 15 2.32 29.96 -9.52
CA TRP A 15 2.17 30.43 -10.90
C TRP A 15 2.57 31.91 -11.04
N LYS A 16 2.99 32.34 -12.23
CA LYS A 16 3.37 33.74 -12.51
C LYS A 16 2.21 34.72 -12.34
N ASP A 17 0.97 34.27 -12.47
CA ASP A 17 -0.24 35.05 -12.22
C ASP A 17 -0.54 35.30 -10.75
N GLY A 18 0.30 34.78 -9.84
CA GLY A 18 0.14 34.89 -8.39
C GLY A 18 -0.72 33.78 -7.77
N SER A 19 -1.34 32.90 -8.57
CA SER A 19 -2.08 31.77 -8.04
C SER A 19 -1.16 30.71 -7.42
N GLN A 20 -1.67 29.98 -6.44
CA GLN A 20 -0.92 28.97 -5.70
C GLN A 20 -1.75 27.71 -5.50
N VAL A 21 -1.14 26.54 -5.70
CA VAL A 21 -1.71 25.23 -5.41
C VAL A 21 -0.82 24.49 -4.42
N ARG A 22 -1.41 24.00 -3.32
CA ARG A 22 -0.72 23.18 -2.30
C ARG A 22 -1.25 21.76 -2.32
N LYS A 23 -0.34 20.78 -2.26
CA LYS A 23 -0.67 19.35 -2.17
C LYS A 23 0.31 18.65 -1.25
N THR A 24 -0.19 17.70 -0.48
CA THR A 24 0.64 16.77 0.26
C THR A 24 0.66 15.44 -0.51
N GLU A 25 1.85 14.99 -0.89
CA GLU A 25 2.03 13.82 -1.76
C GLU A 25 3.22 12.98 -1.28
N TYR A 26 3.26 11.71 -1.66
CA TYR A 26 4.38 10.81 -1.40
C TYR A 26 5.36 10.77 -2.56
N LEU A 27 6.63 10.57 -2.27
CA LEU A 27 7.63 10.30 -3.29
C LEU A 27 7.28 9.00 -4.01
N LYS A 28 7.19 9.07 -5.34
CA LYS A 28 6.95 7.91 -6.21
C LYS A 28 8.24 7.33 -6.76
N GLU A 29 9.07 8.19 -7.35
CA GLU A 29 10.33 7.83 -7.98
C GLU A 29 11.18 9.08 -8.24
N VAL A 30 12.45 8.88 -8.49
CA VAL A 30 13.38 9.92 -8.97
C VAL A 30 13.94 9.50 -10.31
N ARG A 31 13.90 10.39 -11.30
CA ARG A 31 14.50 10.21 -12.64
C ARG A 31 15.40 11.39 -12.96
N GLY A 32 16.71 11.16 -12.95
CA GLY A 32 17.69 12.23 -13.06
C GLY A 32 17.57 13.18 -11.85
N ASP A 33 17.37 14.46 -12.12
CA ASP A 33 17.19 15.53 -11.14
C ASP A 33 15.71 15.76 -10.72
N LYS A 34 14.77 14.99 -11.26
CA LYS A 34 13.32 15.18 -11.04
C LYS A 34 12.74 14.16 -10.10
N ALA A 35 12.05 14.66 -9.07
CA ALA A 35 11.22 13.85 -8.18
C ALA A 35 9.76 13.81 -8.69
N TYR A 36 9.19 12.61 -8.73
CA TYR A 36 7.78 12.38 -9.07
C TYR A 36 7.02 12.01 -7.82
N THR A 37 5.86 12.61 -7.62
CA THR A 37 5.01 12.44 -6.43
C THR A 37 3.69 11.75 -6.77
N PHE A 38 3.08 11.13 -5.76
CA PHE A 38 1.80 10.44 -5.89
C PHE A 38 1.00 10.50 -4.57
N VAL A 39 -0.30 10.19 -4.63
CA VAL A 39 -1.19 10.25 -3.44
C VAL A 39 -0.97 9.11 -2.45
N HIS A 40 -0.34 8.01 -2.88
CA HIS A 40 -0.04 6.86 -2.02
C HIS A 40 1.46 6.62 -1.93
N PRO A 41 1.98 6.14 -0.78
CA PRO A 41 3.38 5.83 -0.62
C PRO A 41 3.80 4.69 -1.57
N ASN A 42 4.93 4.88 -2.24
CA ASN A 42 5.46 3.92 -3.21
C ASN A 42 6.94 3.59 -3.00
N VAL A 43 7.66 4.50 -2.36
CA VAL A 43 9.07 4.32 -2.00
C VAL A 43 9.15 4.12 -0.49
N PHE A 44 9.81 3.05 -0.05
CA PHE A 44 9.96 2.71 1.36
C PHE A 44 11.40 2.42 1.71
N PHE A 45 11.79 2.86 2.88
CA PHE A 45 13.09 2.63 3.49
C PHE A 45 12.93 1.77 4.75
N ASP A 46 13.95 0.97 5.02
CA ASP A 46 13.92 0.06 6.17
C ASP A 46 14.23 0.82 7.49
N THR A 47 14.89 1.99 7.41
CA THR A 47 15.22 2.84 8.55
C THR A 47 14.92 4.31 8.26
N GLU A 48 14.64 5.07 9.32
CA GLU A 48 14.46 6.52 9.26
C GLU A 48 15.69 7.22 8.70
N LYS A 49 16.89 6.76 9.13
CA LYS A 49 18.17 7.30 8.65
C LYS A 49 18.32 7.18 7.13
N GLU A 50 18.05 6.01 6.56
CA GLU A 50 18.10 5.81 5.10
C GLU A 50 17.15 6.77 4.36
N ALA A 51 15.94 6.97 4.89
CA ALA A 51 14.97 7.90 4.33
C ALA A 51 15.45 9.35 4.44
N THR A 52 16.02 9.74 5.58
CA THR A 52 16.57 11.08 5.82
C THR A 52 17.77 11.37 4.92
N ASP A 53 18.72 10.44 4.86
CA ASP A 53 19.90 10.57 3.97
C ASP A 53 19.47 10.70 2.50
N PHE A 54 18.39 10.03 2.11
CA PHE A 54 17.88 10.12 0.74
C PHE A 54 17.21 11.47 0.44
N ILE A 55 16.52 12.09 1.42
CA ILE A 55 15.92 13.43 1.26
C ILE A 55 16.98 14.46 0.86
N GLU A 56 18.19 14.38 1.40
CA GLU A 56 19.28 15.32 1.08
C GLU A 56 19.67 15.31 -0.40
N THR A 57 19.32 14.23 -1.12
CA THR A 57 19.56 14.10 -2.56
C THR A 57 18.44 14.68 -3.43
N LEU A 58 17.29 15.04 -2.83
CA LEU A 58 16.12 15.46 -3.58
C LEU A 58 16.14 16.96 -3.90
N THR A 59 15.61 17.28 -5.07
CA THR A 59 15.40 18.67 -5.50
C THR A 59 14.34 19.34 -4.61
N ILE A 60 14.68 20.50 -4.06
CA ILE A 60 13.77 21.31 -3.22
C ILE A 60 12.99 22.35 -4.03
N ARG A 61 13.46 22.67 -5.22
CA ARG A 61 12.82 23.64 -6.11
C ARG A 61 12.95 23.24 -7.57
N GLU A 62 11.88 23.41 -8.31
CA GLU A 62 11.81 23.17 -9.74
C GLU A 62 11.22 24.39 -10.44
N ASP A 63 11.99 25.04 -11.32
CA ASP A 63 11.56 26.19 -12.09
C ASP A 63 11.07 25.79 -13.48
N ARG A 64 9.95 26.40 -13.92
CA ARG A 64 9.31 26.22 -15.22
C ARG A 64 8.97 27.57 -15.80
N ASP A 65 8.68 27.62 -17.09
CA ASP A 65 8.41 28.88 -17.80
C ASP A 65 7.31 29.75 -17.18
N ASN A 66 6.22 29.08 -16.69
CA ASN A 66 5.01 29.76 -16.19
C ASN A 66 4.78 29.57 -14.68
N TYR A 67 5.56 28.73 -14.00
CA TYR A 67 5.44 28.45 -12.57
C TYR A 67 6.74 27.91 -11.99
N HIS A 68 6.83 27.90 -10.67
CA HIS A 68 7.85 27.15 -9.95
C HIS A 68 7.20 26.28 -8.88
N ILE A 69 7.84 25.15 -8.58
CA ILE A 69 7.41 24.20 -7.56
C ILE A 69 8.44 24.23 -6.42
N ILE A 70 7.93 24.29 -5.20
CA ILE A 70 8.74 24.14 -3.99
C ILE A 70 8.32 22.84 -3.32
N TYR A 71 9.29 22.03 -2.91
CA TYR A 71 9.09 20.77 -2.20
C TYR A 71 9.65 20.92 -0.77
N ASP A 72 8.81 20.61 0.19
CA ASP A 72 9.18 20.47 1.60
C ASP A 72 9.11 18.97 1.95
N TRP A 73 10.26 18.32 1.86
CA TRP A 73 10.37 16.87 2.03
C TRP A 73 10.53 16.49 3.50
N PHE A 74 9.85 15.44 3.93
CA PHE A 74 9.99 14.88 5.27
C PHE A 74 9.75 13.38 5.29
N VAL A 75 10.29 12.72 6.31
CA VAL A 75 10.12 11.28 6.54
C VAL A 75 8.81 11.05 7.28
N GLU A 76 8.04 10.06 6.84
CA GLU A 76 6.84 9.58 7.52
C GLU A 76 6.97 8.09 7.85
N PRO A 77 6.90 7.68 9.13
CA PRO A 77 6.83 6.28 9.49
C PRO A 77 5.44 5.72 9.19
N ILE A 78 5.38 4.53 8.57
CA ILE A 78 4.13 3.79 8.35
C ILE A 78 4.26 2.43 9.02
N THR A 79 3.37 2.15 9.96
CA THR A 79 3.33 0.86 10.66
C THR A 79 2.27 -0.04 10.05
N TYR A 80 2.70 -1.23 9.65
CA TYR A 80 1.85 -2.28 9.10
C TYR A 80 1.62 -3.38 10.12
N THR A 81 0.37 -3.80 10.24
CA THR A 81 -0.08 -4.87 11.14
C THR A 81 -0.45 -6.14 10.39
N HIS A 82 -0.71 -6.01 9.10
CA HIS A 82 -1.16 -7.08 8.21
C HIS A 82 -0.26 -7.21 6.98
N ALA A 83 -0.31 -8.38 6.35
CA ALA A 83 0.36 -8.66 5.09
C ALA A 83 -0.56 -9.52 4.23
N ASN A 84 -1.56 -8.88 3.63
CA ASN A 84 -2.60 -9.56 2.85
C ASN A 84 -2.01 -10.27 1.64
N ASN A 85 -2.42 -11.53 1.41
CA ASN A 85 -1.96 -12.34 0.28
C ASN A 85 -2.86 -12.10 -0.93
N TYR A 86 -2.28 -11.68 -2.02
CA TYR A 86 -2.96 -11.40 -3.28
C TYR A 86 -2.76 -12.57 -4.24
N GLY A 87 -3.83 -13.33 -4.45
CA GLY A 87 -3.95 -14.34 -5.49
C GLY A 87 -4.21 -13.72 -6.86
N TYR A 88 -4.70 -14.51 -7.81
CA TYR A 88 -5.05 -14.01 -9.15
C TYR A 88 -6.28 -13.09 -9.11
N SER A 89 -7.33 -13.50 -8.43
CA SER A 89 -8.60 -12.76 -8.29
C SER A 89 -8.98 -12.52 -6.82
N ASP A 90 -8.47 -13.34 -5.91
CA ASP A 90 -8.81 -13.35 -4.50
C ASP A 90 -7.75 -12.68 -3.63
N ILE A 91 -8.20 -12.12 -2.50
CA ILE A 91 -7.32 -11.59 -1.45
C ILE A 91 -7.60 -12.36 -0.17
N HIS A 92 -6.54 -12.79 0.51
CA HIS A 92 -6.62 -13.51 1.79
C HIS A 92 -5.96 -12.72 2.91
N PRO A 93 -6.64 -12.52 4.06
CA PRO A 93 -6.10 -11.75 5.17
C PRO A 93 -5.04 -12.53 5.96
N TYR A 94 -3.93 -11.86 6.26
CA TYR A 94 -2.89 -12.35 7.15
C TYR A 94 -2.46 -11.25 8.12
N GLU A 95 -2.36 -11.58 9.40
CA GLU A 95 -1.79 -10.71 10.43
C GLU A 95 -0.28 -10.92 10.58
N ILE A 96 0.48 -9.87 10.87
CA ILE A 96 1.91 -9.97 11.16
C ILE A 96 2.09 -10.38 12.62
N VAL A 97 2.50 -11.62 12.85
CA VAL A 97 2.70 -12.16 14.20
C VAL A 97 4.13 -11.96 14.72
N LYS A 98 5.13 -11.89 13.81
CA LYS A 98 6.52 -11.69 14.22
C LYS A 98 7.31 -10.94 13.14
N VAL A 99 8.13 -10.00 13.55
CA VAL A 99 9.18 -9.41 12.72
C VAL A 99 10.50 -10.13 13.03
N VAL A 100 11.01 -10.89 12.06
CA VAL A 100 12.28 -11.62 12.20
C VAL A 100 13.45 -10.69 11.84
N SER A 101 13.27 -9.87 10.80
CA SER A 101 14.17 -8.80 10.37
C SER A 101 13.40 -7.82 9.49
N GLN A 102 14.00 -6.69 9.09
CA GLN A 102 13.40 -5.73 8.15
C GLN A 102 13.02 -6.34 6.78
N LYS A 103 13.58 -7.49 6.45
CA LYS A 103 13.30 -8.20 5.19
C LYS A 103 12.60 -9.55 5.38
N THR A 104 12.19 -9.88 6.63
CA THR A 104 11.56 -11.18 6.92
C THR A 104 10.56 -11.03 8.05
N ILE A 105 9.31 -11.39 7.78
CA ILE A 105 8.22 -11.43 8.76
C ILE A 105 7.60 -12.82 8.79
N GLU A 106 6.95 -13.16 9.89
CA GLU A 106 6.06 -14.31 10.00
C GLU A 106 4.64 -13.75 10.09
N VAL A 107 3.78 -14.29 9.23
CA VAL A 107 2.37 -13.91 9.14
C VAL A 107 1.49 -15.12 9.39
N ARG A 108 0.33 -14.89 9.97
CA ARG A 108 -0.64 -15.93 10.28
C ARG A 108 -1.93 -15.68 9.54
N ALA A 109 -2.49 -16.73 8.92
CA ALA A 109 -3.79 -16.64 8.27
C ALA A 109 -4.87 -16.27 9.29
N MET A 110 -5.76 -15.36 8.91
CA MET A 110 -6.89 -14.93 9.72
C MET A 110 -8.19 -15.55 9.22
N ASP A 111 -9.16 -15.69 10.13
CA ASP A 111 -10.53 -16.01 9.75
C ASP A 111 -11.21 -14.78 9.16
N ALA A 112 -11.89 -14.98 8.04
CA ALA A 112 -12.71 -13.97 7.40
C ALA A 112 -14.10 -14.54 7.12
N GLN A 113 -15.11 -13.99 7.76
CA GLN A 113 -16.50 -14.34 7.58
C GLN A 113 -17.21 -13.26 6.80
N LEU A 114 -18.01 -13.64 5.81
CA LEU A 114 -18.84 -12.68 5.07
C LEU A 114 -19.79 -11.97 6.04
N ASP A 115 -19.85 -10.64 5.95
CA ASP A 115 -20.80 -9.83 6.74
C ASP A 115 -22.23 -10.19 6.31
N PRO A 116 -23.12 -10.61 7.24
CA PRO A 116 -24.50 -10.95 6.91
C PRO A 116 -25.31 -9.80 6.29
N SER A 117 -24.88 -8.56 6.47
CA SER A 117 -25.52 -7.38 5.88
C SER A 117 -25.27 -7.26 4.37
N TRP A 118 -24.22 -7.90 3.87
CA TRP A 118 -23.91 -7.95 2.43
C TRP A 118 -24.33 -9.29 1.83
N LYS A 119 -24.94 -9.24 0.66
CA LYS A 119 -25.32 -10.43 -0.12
C LYS A 119 -24.93 -10.21 -1.58
N PRO A 120 -24.43 -11.25 -2.29
CA PRO A 120 -24.12 -11.13 -3.70
C PRO A 120 -25.41 -10.96 -4.51
N GLU A 121 -25.39 -10.00 -5.42
CA GLU A 121 -26.49 -9.74 -6.36
C GLU A 121 -26.08 -10.21 -7.76
N PHE A 122 -26.81 -11.22 -8.27
CA PHE A 122 -26.52 -11.79 -9.57
C PHE A 122 -27.54 -11.32 -10.61
N VAL A 123 -27.04 -10.95 -11.78
CA VAL A 123 -27.83 -10.72 -12.99
C VAL A 123 -27.51 -11.77 -14.04
N SER A 124 -28.48 -12.12 -14.86
CA SER A 124 -28.27 -13.03 -15.99
C SER A 124 -27.31 -12.39 -16.98
N GLY A 125 -26.20 -13.06 -17.28
CA GLY A 125 -25.19 -12.57 -18.22
C GLY A 125 -24.52 -13.71 -18.96
N GLY A 126 -24.83 -13.84 -20.26
CA GLY A 126 -24.16 -14.79 -21.15
C GLY A 126 -24.18 -16.23 -20.63
N PHE A 127 -23.00 -16.81 -20.42
CA PHE A 127 -22.78 -18.20 -20.00
C PHE A 127 -23.07 -18.45 -18.51
N ALA A 128 -22.91 -17.43 -17.66
CA ALA A 128 -23.12 -17.53 -16.21
C ALA A 128 -23.73 -16.25 -15.62
N GLY A 129 -24.25 -16.32 -14.40
CA GLY A 129 -24.65 -15.13 -13.65
C GLY A 129 -23.45 -14.23 -13.37
N HIS A 130 -23.66 -12.92 -13.42
CA HIS A 130 -22.65 -11.92 -13.08
C HIS A 130 -23.02 -11.24 -11.77
N CYS A 131 -22.10 -11.28 -10.80
CA CYS A 131 -22.25 -10.58 -9.53
C CYS A 131 -21.94 -9.08 -9.70
N VAL A 132 -22.98 -8.24 -9.67
CA VAL A 132 -22.86 -6.81 -9.99
C VAL A 132 -22.28 -6.00 -8.84
N ASN A 133 -22.44 -6.45 -7.59
CA ASN A 133 -21.93 -5.79 -6.40
C ASN A 133 -20.66 -6.47 -5.82
N ASN A 134 -19.91 -7.21 -6.66
CA ASN A 134 -18.71 -7.94 -6.25
C ASN A 134 -17.63 -7.05 -5.60
N SER A 135 -17.55 -5.76 -5.95
CA SER A 135 -16.62 -4.79 -5.36
C SER A 135 -17.04 -4.26 -3.98
N GLU A 136 -18.28 -4.50 -3.55
CA GLU A 136 -18.87 -3.96 -2.33
C GLU A 136 -18.85 -4.96 -1.17
N GLN A 137 -18.12 -6.07 -1.33
CA GLN A 137 -18.02 -7.13 -0.32
C GLN A 137 -17.62 -6.57 1.03
N ARG A 138 -18.28 -7.06 2.09
CA ARG A 138 -17.97 -6.73 3.48
C ARG A 138 -17.60 -8.00 4.23
N TRP A 139 -16.53 -7.92 5.03
CA TRP A 139 -15.98 -9.05 5.74
C TRP A 139 -15.76 -8.72 7.21
N ILE A 140 -16.02 -9.68 8.07
CA ILE A 140 -15.71 -9.61 9.50
C ILE A 140 -14.46 -10.45 9.71
N PHE A 141 -13.42 -9.85 10.29
CA PHE A 141 -12.13 -10.47 10.48
C PHE A 141 -11.92 -10.86 11.94
N LYS A 142 -11.31 -12.02 12.15
CA LYS A 142 -10.87 -12.47 13.47
C LYS A 142 -9.47 -13.05 13.37
N SER A 143 -8.62 -12.75 14.37
CA SER A 143 -7.35 -13.46 14.54
C SER A 143 -7.65 -14.95 14.78
N ASN A 144 -6.92 -15.82 14.11
CA ASN A 144 -7.04 -17.26 14.25
C ASN A 144 -5.75 -17.84 14.87
N PRO A 145 -5.70 -18.08 16.19
CA PRO A 145 -4.51 -18.63 16.86
C PRO A 145 -3.98 -19.94 16.25
N GLU A 146 -4.87 -20.75 15.67
CA GLU A 146 -4.55 -22.02 14.99
C GLU A 146 -4.28 -21.81 13.48
N GLY A 147 -4.34 -20.58 13.00
CA GLY A 147 -4.11 -20.26 11.60
C GLY A 147 -2.68 -20.58 11.17
N GLN A 148 -2.53 -21.01 9.91
CA GLN A 148 -1.23 -21.32 9.35
C GLN A 148 -0.28 -20.13 9.42
N VAL A 149 0.88 -20.34 10.02
CA VAL A 149 1.96 -19.35 10.03
C VAL A 149 2.90 -19.61 8.86
N VAL A 150 3.14 -18.57 8.06
CA VAL A 150 4.07 -18.62 6.93
C VAL A 150 5.13 -17.52 7.04
N ARG A 151 6.33 -17.82 6.56
CA ARG A 151 7.42 -16.86 6.50
C ARG A 151 7.39 -16.10 5.17
N VAL A 152 7.30 -14.79 5.26
CA VAL A 152 7.27 -13.86 4.11
C VAL A 152 8.58 -13.09 4.07
N ARG A 153 9.19 -13.01 2.88
CA ARG A 153 10.46 -12.33 2.66
C ARG A 153 10.34 -11.21 1.64
N LYS A 154 10.98 -10.08 1.94
CA LYS A 154 11.10 -8.93 1.03
C LYS A 154 12.18 -9.23 -0.01
N GLY A 155 11.81 -9.27 -1.26
CA GLY A 155 12.69 -9.39 -2.41
C GLY A 155 12.61 -8.16 -3.31
N LYS A 156 13.30 -8.19 -4.47
CA LYS A 156 13.28 -7.10 -5.45
C LYS A 156 11.85 -6.73 -5.91
N ASN A 157 10.96 -7.71 -5.96
CA ASN A 157 9.57 -7.53 -6.45
C ASN A 157 8.54 -7.56 -5.31
N GLY A 158 8.91 -7.07 -4.11
CA GLY A 158 8.04 -7.01 -2.95
C GLY A 158 8.09 -8.24 -2.06
N TRP A 159 7.11 -8.36 -1.18
CA TRP A 159 7.01 -9.42 -0.18
C TRP A 159 6.41 -10.69 -0.76
N LYS A 160 7.05 -11.85 -0.51
CA LYS A 160 6.63 -13.16 -1.01
C LYS A 160 6.81 -14.28 0.00
N SER A 161 5.92 -15.27 -0.09
CA SER A 161 6.01 -16.56 0.59
C SER A 161 5.77 -17.71 -0.38
N SER A 162 5.71 -18.94 0.13
CA SER A 162 5.25 -20.12 -0.62
C SER A 162 3.79 -20.00 -1.10
N CYS A 163 2.97 -19.19 -0.42
CA CYS A 163 1.57 -18.95 -0.77
C CYS A 163 1.38 -17.84 -1.82
N GLY A 164 2.43 -17.15 -2.27
CA GLY A 164 2.33 -16.09 -3.27
C GLY A 164 2.85 -14.73 -2.80
N ARG A 165 2.28 -13.67 -3.39
CA ARG A 165 2.63 -12.28 -3.06
C ARG A 165 1.84 -11.80 -1.86
N HIS A 166 2.52 -10.99 -1.02
CA HIS A 166 1.90 -10.29 0.09
C HIS A 166 2.08 -8.78 -0.07
N HIS A 167 1.04 -8.05 0.29
CA HIS A 167 1.11 -6.58 0.40
C HIS A 167 0.97 -6.23 1.88
N LEU A 168 1.89 -5.40 2.37
CA LEU A 168 1.80 -4.87 3.72
C LEU A 168 0.63 -3.91 3.80
N ASP A 169 -0.15 -4.00 4.88
CA ASP A 169 -1.35 -3.21 5.08
C ASP A 169 -1.54 -2.86 6.56
N GLN A 170 -2.28 -1.80 6.83
CA GLN A 170 -2.66 -1.43 8.19
C GLN A 170 -3.87 -2.24 8.67
N GLU A 171 -4.66 -2.77 7.74
CA GLU A 171 -5.88 -3.51 8.01
C GLU A 171 -5.92 -4.85 7.24
N PRO A 172 -6.69 -5.83 7.75
CA PRO A 172 -6.94 -7.06 7.01
C PRO A 172 -7.81 -6.78 5.79
N ASN A 173 -7.54 -7.49 4.71
CA ASN A 173 -8.33 -7.39 3.49
C ASN A 173 -8.70 -8.79 2.97
N ARG A 174 -9.95 -8.95 2.56
CA ARG A 174 -10.49 -10.15 1.92
C ARG A 174 -11.29 -9.77 0.69
N LYS A 175 -11.03 -10.46 -0.40
CA LYS A 175 -11.86 -10.43 -1.60
C LYS A 175 -12.07 -11.85 -2.07
N TYR A 176 -13.29 -12.17 -2.48
CA TYR A 176 -13.62 -13.38 -3.19
C TYR A 176 -14.22 -12.99 -4.54
N ASP A 177 -13.71 -13.54 -5.64
CA ASP A 177 -14.24 -13.19 -6.97
C ASP A 177 -15.40 -14.12 -7.34
N TYR A 178 -16.61 -13.59 -7.24
CA TYR A 178 -17.83 -14.30 -7.63
C TYR A 178 -18.03 -14.39 -9.17
N ASN A 179 -17.18 -13.72 -9.94
CA ASN A 179 -17.29 -13.63 -11.40
C ASN A 179 -16.25 -14.49 -12.12
N PHE A 180 -15.49 -15.30 -11.38
CA PHE A 180 -14.37 -16.09 -11.90
C PHE A 180 -14.67 -17.60 -11.89
#